data_cd3b5bac3ff82fca9fb69dd91eb50c3b
#
_entry.id   cd3b5bac3ff82fca9fb69dd91eb50c3b
#
_cell.length_a   1.000
_cell.length_b   1.000
_cell.length_c   1.000
_cell.angle_alpha   90.00
_cell.angle_beta   90.00
_cell.angle_gamma   90.00
#
_symmetry.space_group_name_H-M   'P 1'
#
loop_
_entity.id
_entity.type
_entity.pdbx_description
1 polymer ?
#
loop_
_entity_poly.entity_id
_entity_poly.type
_entity_poly.pdbx_seq_one_letter_code
_entity_poly.pdbx_strand_id
1 'polypeptide(L)'
;MFEHTVPSDWFPRCAIFDCDGILLDSETVWNDVQRELFARWSVPFTEEVEHRLTGLSAADVAQELALLSYEAQNGQKPDTASAECAEHHERVMKDLLTTEHEVISSGVDLIEGAQKFLGFLSEHMPVAVASNSTANILTLKMESYGYAPLVRTWVSSNDVPAGKPAPDMYLEAARRLGFEGHEALAFEDSPAGAQAARDAGTKVMIYVPEGTDPAKAPAGFGRFDSFNDPQLWEAARTWIAKLEAAQQSEAAQ
;
A
#
# COMPACT_ATOMS: atom_id res chain seq x y z
N MET A 1 -15.97 -9.31 -9.60
CA MET A 1 -15.70 -9.94 -10.94
C MET A 1 -14.25 -10.32 -10.99
N PHE A 2 -13.93 -11.60 -11.13
CA PHE A 2 -12.54 -12.08 -11.20
C PHE A 2 -12.14 -12.25 -12.67
N GLU A 3 -11.08 -11.58 -13.08
CA GLU A 3 -10.49 -11.71 -14.42
C GLU A 3 -8.98 -11.88 -14.29
N HIS A 4 -8.41 -12.87 -14.95
CA HIS A 4 -6.95 -13.00 -15.03
C HIS A 4 -6.51 -13.59 -16.36
N THR A 5 -5.33 -13.15 -16.82
CA THR A 5 -4.64 -13.69 -18.01
C THR A 5 -3.37 -14.43 -17.59
N VAL A 6 -3.49 -15.36 -16.62
CA VAL A 6 -2.32 -16.11 -16.12
C VAL A 6 -1.83 -17.04 -17.20
N PRO A 7 -0.54 -16.96 -17.64
CA PRO A 7 0.07 -18.01 -18.43
C PRO A 7 -0.10 -19.36 -17.73
N SER A 8 -0.45 -20.39 -18.47
CA SER A 8 -0.78 -21.69 -17.91
C SER A 8 0.36 -22.37 -17.13
N ASP A 9 1.58 -21.89 -17.32
CA ASP A 9 2.83 -22.42 -16.74
C ASP A 9 3.40 -21.55 -15.61
N TRP A 10 2.93 -20.30 -15.42
CA TRP A 10 3.40 -19.43 -14.36
C TRP A 10 2.71 -19.68 -13.02
N PHE A 11 3.43 -19.56 -11.93
CA PHE A 11 2.94 -19.56 -10.55
C PHE A 11 3.84 -18.69 -9.66
N PRO A 12 3.31 -18.06 -8.60
CA PRO A 12 4.11 -17.24 -7.68
C PRO A 12 4.94 -18.13 -6.74
N ARG A 13 6.14 -17.67 -6.42
CA ARG A 13 6.98 -18.24 -5.36
C ARG A 13 6.86 -17.47 -4.05
N CYS A 14 6.37 -16.23 -4.12
CA CYS A 14 6.05 -15.39 -2.97
C CYS A 14 4.90 -14.44 -3.31
N ALA A 15 4.27 -13.85 -2.28
CA ALA A 15 3.23 -12.86 -2.44
C ALA A 15 3.61 -11.56 -1.71
N ILE A 16 3.24 -10.41 -2.28
CA ILE A 16 3.48 -9.09 -1.72
C ILE A 16 2.16 -8.33 -1.74
N PHE A 17 1.69 -7.90 -0.58
CA PHE A 17 0.46 -7.14 -0.44
C PHE A 17 0.78 -5.66 -0.22
N ASP A 18 0.03 -4.76 -0.85
CA ASP A 18 -0.09 -3.42 -0.30
C ASP A 18 -0.83 -3.49 1.04
N CYS A 19 -0.81 -2.41 1.79
CA CYS A 19 -1.48 -2.30 3.09
C CYS A 19 -2.78 -1.53 2.98
N ASP A 20 -2.70 -0.30 2.50
CA ASP A 20 -3.80 0.66 2.48
C ASP A 20 -4.72 0.40 1.28
N GLY A 21 -6.02 0.20 1.51
CA GLY A 21 -6.96 -0.20 0.47
C GLY A 21 -6.95 -1.70 0.11
N ILE A 22 -5.96 -2.47 0.60
CA ILE A 22 -5.84 -3.92 0.40
C ILE A 22 -6.03 -4.73 1.67
N LEU A 23 -5.39 -4.36 2.75
CA LEU A 23 -5.49 -5.02 4.05
C LEU A 23 -6.37 -4.23 5.02
N LEU A 24 -6.29 -2.92 4.97
CA LEU A 24 -7.02 -1.97 5.79
C LEU A 24 -7.85 -1.05 4.88
N ASP A 25 -9.10 -0.79 5.26
CA ASP A 25 -9.95 0.23 4.66
C ASP A 25 -9.56 1.61 5.22
N SER A 26 -8.37 2.06 4.84
CA SER A 26 -7.76 3.28 5.36
C SER A 26 -8.02 4.53 4.52
N GLU A 27 -8.66 4.41 3.35
CA GLU A 27 -8.90 5.58 2.48
C GLU A 27 -9.84 6.59 3.14
N THR A 28 -10.97 6.13 3.69
CA THR A 28 -11.92 6.98 4.42
C THR A 28 -11.25 7.63 5.62
N VAL A 29 -10.49 6.84 6.37
CA VAL A 29 -9.74 7.27 7.56
C VAL A 29 -8.68 8.31 7.20
N TRP A 30 -7.95 8.11 6.11
CA TRP A 30 -6.94 9.04 5.63
C TRP A 30 -7.54 10.40 5.23
N ASN A 31 -8.70 10.40 4.59
CA ASN A 31 -9.43 11.62 4.27
C ASN A 31 -9.84 12.39 5.53
N ASP A 32 -10.30 11.70 6.57
CA ASP A 32 -10.65 12.32 7.86
C ASP A 32 -9.42 12.90 8.57
N VAL A 33 -8.29 12.19 8.58
CA VAL A 33 -7.00 12.69 9.07
C VAL A 33 -6.60 13.98 8.37
N GLN A 34 -6.68 14.00 7.05
CA GLN A 34 -6.34 15.19 6.26
C GLN A 34 -7.27 16.36 6.60
N ARG A 35 -8.59 16.14 6.65
CA ARG A 35 -9.58 17.19 7.00
C ARG A 35 -9.31 17.78 8.38
N GLU A 36 -9.07 16.94 9.38
CA GLU A 36 -8.76 17.38 10.74
C GLU A 36 -7.46 18.18 10.79
N LEU A 37 -6.43 17.67 10.12
CA LEU A 37 -5.12 18.33 10.09
C LEU A 37 -5.19 19.69 9.41
N PHE A 38 -5.83 19.80 8.25
CA PHE A 38 -6.02 21.05 7.54
C PHE A 38 -6.80 22.08 8.36
N ALA A 39 -7.86 21.65 9.05
CA ALA A 39 -8.62 22.49 9.96
C ALA A 39 -7.76 23.00 11.14
N ARG A 40 -6.94 22.13 11.74
CA ARG A 40 -6.01 22.46 12.83
C ARG A 40 -5.00 23.52 12.42
N TRP A 41 -4.52 23.47 11.19
CA TRP A 41 -3.58 24.43 10.62
C TRP A 41 -4.27 25.64 9.94
N SER A 42 -5.60 25.77 10.10
CA SER A 42 -6.41 26.87 9.54
C SER A 42 -6.31 27.01 8.01
N VAL A 43 -6.13 25.90 7.32
CA VAL A 43 -6.13 25.82 5.85
C VAL A 43 -7.46 25.20 5.39
N PRO A 44 -8.21 25.85 4.46
CA PRO A 44 -9.43 25.28 3.92
C PRO A 44 -9.16 23.96 3.16
N PHE A 45 -9.87 22.89 3.52
CA PHE A 45 -9.84 21.63 2.80
C PHE A 45 -10.95 21.63 1.73
N THR A 46 -10.61 22.12 0.54
CA THR A 46 -11.54 22.22 -0.60
C THR A 46 -11.46 20.98 -1.48
N GLU A 47 -12.48 20.76 -2.34
CA GLU A 47 -12.44 19.68 -3.34
C GLU A 47 -11.20 19.74 -4.24
N GLU A 48 -10.71 20.94 -4.56
CA GLU A 48 -9.49 21.12 -5.33
C GLU A 48 -8.25 20.64 -4.56
N VAL A 49 -8.17 20.92 -3.26
CA VAL A 49 -7.11 20.46 -2.38
C VAL A 49 -7.18 18.94 -2.24
N GLU A 50 -8.35 18.39 -1.94
CA GLU A 50 -8.59 16.95 -1.82
C GLU A 50 -8.15 16.20 -3.08
N HIS A 51 -8.53 16.69 -4.26
CA HIS A 51 -8.13 16.09 -5.53
C HIS A 51 -6.61 16.12 -5.75
N ARG A 52 -5.93 17.21 -5.33
CA ARG A 52 -4.46 17.29 -5.44
C ARG A 52 -3.74 16.34 -4.49
N LEU A 53 -4.31 16.06 -3.33
CA LEU A 53 -3.70 15.21 -2.30
C LEU A 53 -3.98 13.72 -2.52
N THR A 54 -4.95 13.38 -3.38
CA THR A 54 -5.31 11.99 -3.66
C THR A 54 -4.11 11.19 -4.18
N GLY A 55 -3.76 10.11 -3.49
CA GLY A 55 -2.66 9.23 -3.86
C GLY A 55 -1.26 9.73 -3.50
N LEU A 56 -1.15 10.89 -2.84
CA LEU A 56 0.13 11.37 -2.34
C LEU A 56 0.58 10.61 -1.08
N SER A 57 1.89 10.57 -0.88
CA SER A 57 2.46 10.08 0.38
C SER A 57 2.18 11.04 1.55
N ALA A 58 2.26 10.54 2.78
CA ALA A 58 2.16 11.40 3.98
C ALA A 58 3.19 12.56 3.96
N ALA A 59 4.38 12.32 3.42
CA ALA A 59 5.41 13.35 3.28
C ALA A 59 4.99 14.46 2.30
N ASP A 60 4.39 14.08 1.16
CA ASP A 60 3.93 15.05 0.16
C ASP A 60 2.72 15.85 0.68
N VAL A 61 1.80 15.20 1.41
CA VAL A 61 0.67 15.87 2.07
C VAL A 61 1.16 16.86 3.11
N ALA A 62 2.13 16.49 3.95
CA ALA A 62 2.73 17.40 4.92
C ALA A 62 3.44 18.58 4.26
N GLN A 63 4.14 18.34 3.16
CA GLN A 63 4.79 19.38 2.37
C GLN A 63 3.78 20.40 1.82
N GLU A 64 2.69 19.92 1.22
CA GLU A 64 1.64 20.79 0.65
C GLU A 64 0.95 21.59 1.76
N LEU A 65 0.57 20.94 2.87
CA LEU A 65 -0.02 21.63 4.01
C LEU A 65 0.91 22.65 4.63
N ALA A 66 2.21 22.35 4.74
CA ALA A 66 3.20 23.29 5.27
C ALA A 66 3.29 24.56 4.41
N LEU A 67 3.29 24.43 3.09
CA LEU A 67 3.31 25.58 2.17
C LEU A 67 2.04 26.41 2.31
N LEU A 68 0.87 25.79 2.30
CA LEU A 68 -0.42 26.47 2.39
C LEU A 68 -0.62 27.13 3.76
N SER A 69 -0.27 26.47 4.84
CA SER A 69 -0.41 27.02 6.19
C SER A 69 0.58 28.16 6.46
N TYR A 70 1.79 28.07 5.93
CA TYR A 70 2.75 29.16 6.02
C TYR A 70 2.24 30.41 5.30
N GLU A 71 1.74 30.26 4.07
CA GLU A 71 1.17 31.37 3.30
C GLU A 71 -0.05 31.99 4.02
N ALA A 72 -0.93 31.16 4.57
CA ALA A 72 -2.11 31.61 5.32
C ALA A 72 -1.72 32.39 6.59
N GLN A 73 -0.67 32.00 7.31
CA GLN A 73 -0.24 32.62 8.55
C GLN A 73 0.57 33.92 8.30
N ASN A 74 1.37 33.98 7.24
CA ASN A 74 2.32 35.06 7.00
C ASN A 74 1.90 36.03 5.88
N GLY A 75 0.84 35.71 5.12
CA GLY A 75 0.34 36.53 4.02
C GLY A 75 1.27 36.57 2.80
N GLN A 76 2.26 35.70 2.74
CA GLN A 76 3.23 35.59 1.65
C GLN A 76 3.68 34.13 1.46
N LYS A 77 4.09 33.81 0.22
CA LYS A 77 4.63 32.48 -0.07
C LYS A 77 5.93 32.25 0.68
N PRO A 78 6.16 31.02 1.19
CA PRO A 78 7.39 30.71 1.88
C PRO A 78 8.61 30.74 0.94
N ASP A 79 9.74 31.17 1.46
CA ASP A 79 11.04 30.83 0.89
C ASP A 79 11.37 29.41 1.31
N THR A 80 11.22 28.46 0.39
CA THR A 80 11.42 27.03 0.66
C THR A 80 12.84 26.65 1.05
N ALA A 81 13.82 27.55 0.84
CA ALA A 81 15.20 27.36 1.26
C ALA A 81 15.48 27.93 2.66
N SER A 82 14.53 28.62 3.28
CA SER A 82 14.71 29.21 4.59
C SER A 82 14.63 28.20 5.73
N ALA A 83 15.39 28.42 6.80
CA ALA A 83 15.32 27.60 8.02
C ALA A 83 13.92 27.67 8.66
N GLU A 84 13.25 28.82 8.59
CA GLU A 84 11.90 29.01 9.12
C GLU A 84 10.87 28.12 8.40
N CYS A 85 10.96 27.99 7.05
CA CYS A 85 10.11 27.11 6.28
C CYS A 85 10.39 25.65 6.63
N ALA A 86 11.64 25.26 6.80
CA ALA A 86 12.03 23.92 7.22
C ALA A 86 11.46 23.55 8.60
N GLU A 87 11.59 24.43 9.60
CA GLU A 87 11.02 24.24 10.94
C GLU A 87 9.49 24.15 10.91
N HIS A 88 8.85 24.94 10.06
CA HIS A 88 7.39 24.90 9.88
C HIS A 88 6.96 23.56 9.30
N HIS A 89 7.64 23.07 8.26
CA HIS A 89 7.39 21.75 7.67
C HIS A 89 7.59 20.63 8.69
N GLU A 90 8.64 20.65 9.50
CA GLU A 90 8.86 19.65 10.55
C GLU A 90 7.71 19.60 11.57
N ARG A 91 7.16 20.77 11.95
CA ARG A 91 5.98 20.83 12.85
C ARG A 91 4.74 20.21 12.21
N VAL A 92 4.48 20.53 10.95
CA VAL A 92 3.34 19.96 10.20
C VAL A 92 3.49 18.44 10.07
N MET A 93 4.67 17.97 9.70
CA MET A 93 4.97 16.56 9.58
C MET A 93 4.76 15.80 10.90
N LYS A 94 5.27 16.38 11.99
CA LYS A 94 5.08 15.78 13.33
C LYS A 94 3.61 15.69 13.71
N ASP A 95 2.84 16.72 13.44
CA ASP A 95 1.40 16.74 13.75
C ASP A 95 0.64 15.74 12.88
N LEU A 96 0.99 15.61 11.58
CA LEU A 96 0.43 14.60 10.70
C LEU A 96 0.69 13.18 11.22
N LEU A 97 1.94 12.85 11.52
CA LEU A 97 2.29 11.52 12.00
C LEU A 97 1.63 11.19 13.36
N THR A 98 1.45 12.20 14.22
CA THR A 98 0.75 12.05 15.49
C THR A 98 -0.74 11.76 15.26
N THR A 99 -1.39 12.52 14.39
CA THR A 99 -2.81 12.34 14.05
C THR A 99 -3.05 10.99 13.38
N GLU A 100 -2.19 10.61 12.43
CA GLU A 100 -2.26 9.31 11.78
C GLU A 100 -2.13 8.16 12.81
N HIS A 101 -1.17 8.27 13.73
CA HIS A 101 -0.99 7.29 14.80
C HIS A 101 -2.22 7.17 15.70
N GLU A 102 -2.82 8.29 16.11
CA GLU A 102 -4.03 8.33 16.94
C GLU A 102 -5.21 7.65 16.22
N VAL A 103 -5.41 7.95 14.95
CA VAL A 103 -6.49 7.38 14.16
C VAL A 103 -6.29 5.87 13.93
N ILE A 104 -5.10 5.44 13.53
CA ILE A 104 -4.80 4.01 13.39
C ILE A 104 -4.99 3.27 14.71
N SER A 105 -4.59 3.87 15.84
CA SER A 105 -4.76 3.29 17.17
C SER A 105 -6.22 3.24 17.64
N SER A 106 -7.08 4.14 17.14
CA SER A 106 -8.52 4.16 17.48
C SER A 106 -9.32 3.07 16.78
N GLY A 107 -8.79 2.48 15.73
CA GLY A 107 -9.35 1.38 14.95
C GLY A 107 -9.70 1.78 13.52
N VAL A 108 -9.22 0.98 12.59
CA VAL A 108 -9.54 1.04 11.15
C VAL A 108 -10.14 -0.29 10.75
N ASP A 109 -11.14 -0.28 9.89
CA ASP A 109 -11.77 -1.51 9.42
C ASP A 109 -10.80 -2.31 8.53
N LEU A 110 -10.89 -3.63 8.64
CA LEU A 110 -10.17 -4.54 7.75
C LEU A 110 -10.92 -4.69 6.43
N ILE A 111 -10.19 -4.79 5.34
CA ILE A 111 -10.80 -5.23 4.07
C ILE A 111 -11.30 -6.66 4.25
N GLU A 112 -12.59 -6.85 4.00
CA GLU A 112 -13.27 -8.13 4.26
C GLU A 112 -12.61 -9.28 3.50
N GLY A 113 -12.24 -10.32 4.24
CA GLY A 113 -11.60 -11.53 3.71
C GLY A 113 -10.08 -11.42 3.47
N ALA A 114 -9.51 -10.21 3.46
CA ALA A 114 -8.09 -10.00 3.15
C ALA A 114 -7.15 -10.76 4.12
N GLN A 115 -7.38 -10.64 5.42
CA GLN A 115 -6.55 -11.32 6.43
C GLN A 115 -6.61 -12.85 6.27
N LYS A 116 -7.80 -13.39 6.01
CA LYS A 116 -7.99 -14.83 5.79
C LYS A 116 -7.28 -15.31 4.52
N PHE A 117 -7.37 -14.54 3.45
CA PHE A 117 -6.74 -14.87 2.17
C PHE A 117 -5.21 -14.78 2.26
N LEU A 118 -4.68 -13.72 2.88
CA LEU A 118 -3.25 -13.58 3.14
C LEU A 118 -2.73 -14.72 4.02
N GLY A 119 -3.44 -15.04 5.11
CA GLY A 119 -3.11 -16.17 6.00
C GLY A 119 -3.03 -17.48 5.25
N PHE A 120 -3.99 -17.76 4.38
CA PHE A 120 -3.98 -18.94 3.53
C PHE A 120 -2.74 -18.99 2.61
N LEU A 121 -2.37 -17.87 1.96
CA LEU A 121 -1.15 -17.86 1.15
C LEU A 121 0.11 -18.05 2.00
N SER A 122 0.15 -17.48 3.21
CA SER A 122 1.31 -17.54 4.09
C SER A 122 1.63 -18.95 4.62
N GLU A 123 0.63 -19.85 4.62
CA GLU A 123 0.83 -21.27 4.94
C GLU A 123 1.60 -22.03 3.85
N HIS A 124 1.64 -21.51 2.62
CA HIS A 124 2.19 -22.19 1.46
C HIS A 124 3.39 -21.49 0.81
N MET A 125 3.50 -20.17 0.96
CA MET A 125 4.59 -19.37 0.39
C MET A 125 4.94 -18.19 1.28
N PRO A 126 6.17 -17.66 1.20
CA PRO A 126 6.55 -16.44 1.91
C PRO A 126 5.71 -15.23 1.47
N VAL A 127 5.22 -14.45 2.44
CA VAL A 127 4.41 -13.25 2.22
C VAL A 127 5.11 -12.04 2.82
N ALA A 128 5.05 -10.90 2.12
CA ALA A 128 5.47 -9.59 2.59
C ALA A 128 4.36 -8.55 2.42
N VAL A 129 4.52 -7.42 3.11
CA VAL A 129 3.72 -6.21 2.90
C VAL A 129 4.63 -5.09 2.40
N ALA A 130 4.16 -4.24 1.47
CA ALA A 130 4.87 -3.10 0.93
C ALA A 130 3.95 -1.87 0.90
N SER A 131 4.21 -0.84 1.71
CA SER A 131 3.35 0.34 1.86
C SER A 131 4.14 1.64 1.90
N ASN A 132 3.55 2.71 1.32
CA ASN A 132 4.08 4.08 1.41
C ASN A 132 3.99 4.68 2.83
N SER A 133 3.38 4.01 3.79
CA SER A 133 3.39 4.40 5.20
C SER A 133 4.82 4.44 5.74
N THR A 134 5.06 5.30 6.74
CA THR A 134 6.33 5.31 7.48
C THR A 134 6.52 4.03 8.29
N ALA A 135 7.77 3.72 8.66
CA ALA A 135 8.11 2.48 9.37
C ALA A 135 7.32 2.30 10.67
N ASN A 136 7.15 3.38 11.44
CA ASN A 136 6.41 3.33 12.71
C ASN A 136 4.92 3.04 12.48
N ILE A 137 4.32 3.70 11.51
CA ILE A 137 2.91 3.53 11.16
C ILE A 137 2.65 2.15 10.58
N LEU A 138 3.50 1.68 9.66
CA LEU A 138 3.33 0.35 9.09
C LEU A 138 3.50 -0.74 10.14
N THR A 139 4.48 -0.61 11.04
CA THR A 139 4.65 -1.54 12.16
C THR A 139 3.41 -1.54 13.08
N LEU A 140 2.89 -0.36 13.43
CA LEU A 140 1.66 -0.24 14.20
C LEU A 140 0.49 -0.96 13.50
N LYS A 141 0.31 -0.75 12.19
CA LYS A 141 -0.71 -1.44 11.39
C LYS A 141 -0.55 -2.96 11.45
N MET A 142 0.67 -3.47 11.19
CA MET A 142 0.92 -4.92 11.18
C MET A 142 0.66 -5.56 12.55
N GLU A 143 1.07 -4.93 13.63
CA GLU A 143 0.91 -5.45 14.99
C GLU A 143 -0.52 -5.33 15.49
N SER A 144 -1.15 -4.14 15.36
CA SER A 144 -2.48 -3.87 15.92
C SER A 144 -3.59 -4.66 15.22
N TYR A 145 -3.44 -4.95 13.93
CA TYR A 145 -4.46 -5.64 13.13
C TYR A 145 -4.16 -7.12 12.88
N GLY A 146 -3.13 -7.67 13.54
CA GLY A 146 -2.85 -9.10 13.55
C GLY A 146 -2.22 -9.65 12.27
N TYR A 147 -1.59 -8.78 11.46
CA TYR A 147 -0.87 -9.22 10.26
C TYR A 147 0.58 -9.64 10.54
N ALA A 148 1.21 -9.10 11.59
CA ALA A 148 2.61 -9.39 11.92
C ALA A 148 2.95 -10.90 11.99
N PRO A 149 2.14 -11.78 12.60
CA PRO A 149 2.44 -13.22 12.63
C PRO A 149 2.23 -13.93 11.28
N LEU A 150 1.56 -13.30 10.32
CA LEU A 150 1.19 -13.90 9.02
C LEU A 150 2.20 -13.58 7.92
N VAL A 151 3.07 -12.58 8.11
CA VAL A 151 4.02 -12.13 7.09
C VAL A 151 5.46 -12.33 7.55
N ARG A 152 6.38 -12.55 6.61
CA ARG A 152 7.81 -12.66 6.92
C ARG A 152 8.48 -11.32 7.16
N THR A 153 7.99 -10.28 6.47
CA THR A 153 8.57 -8.94 6.52
C THR A 153 7.57 -7.92 5.99
N TRP A 154 7.83 -6.65 6.30
CA TRP A 154 7.17 -5.52 5.65
C TRP A 154 8.20 -4.48 5.25
N VAL A 155 7.89 -3.72 4.20
CA VAL A 155 8.71 -2.66 3.63
C VAL A 155 7.91 -1.36 3.67
N SER A 156 8.48 -0.37 4.33
CA SER A 156 7.95 0.98 4.51
C SER A 156 8.64 1.98 3.58
N SER A 157 8.13 3.21 3.51
CA SER A 157 8.79 4.31 2.79
C SER A 157 10.20 4.64 3.32
N ASN A 158 10.51 4.29 4.58
CA ASN A 158 11.83 4.53 5.16
C ASN A 158 12.87 3.46 4.78
N ASP A 159 12.45 2.34 4.22
CA ASP A 159 13.34 1.22 3.88
C ASP A 159 13.95 1.35 2.48
N VAL A 160 13.46 2.28 1.66
CA VAL A 160 13.79 2.40 0.25
C VAL A 160 14.13 3.84 -0.14
N PRO A 161 14.92 4.06 -1.20
CA PRO A 161 15.24 5.40 -1.70
C PRO A 161 14.01 6.16 -2.22
N ALA A 162 13.06 5.45 -2.86
CA ALA A 162 11.85 6.04 -3.40
C ALA A 162 10.63 5.17 -3.14
N GLY A 163 9.54 5.81 -2.69
CA GLY A 163 8.23 5.17 -2.53
C GLY A 163 7.51 4.98 -3.86
N LYS A 164 6.34 4.30 -3.82
CA LYS A 164 5.45 4.17 -4.97
C LYS A 164 5.15 5.56 -5.57
N PRO A 165 5.22 5.75 -6.89
CA PRO A 165 5.18 4.74 -7.95
C PRO A 165 6.54 4.13 -8.36
N ALA A 166 7.67 4.43 -7.68
CA ALA A 166 8.93 3.77 -7.95
C ALA A 166 8.88 2.28 -7.55
N PRO A 167 9.61 1.39 -8.25
CA PRO A 167 9.54 -0.06 -8.02
C PRO A 167 10.23 -0.54 -6.74
N ASP A 168 10.96 0.33 -6.06
CA ASP A 168 11.91 0.01 -5.00
C ASP A 168 11.29 -0.82 -3.87
N MET A 169 10.06 -0.51 -3.46
CA MET A 169 9.38 -1.23 -2.38
C MET A 169 9.10 -2.70 -2.72
N TYR A 170 8.63 -2.95 -3.95
CA TYR A 170 8.33 -4.31 -4.40
C TYR A 170 9.61 -5.10 -4.67
N LEU A 171 10.64 -4.45 -5.20
CA LEU A 171 11.98 -5.05 -5.36
C LEU A 171 12.58 -5.41 -4.00
N GLU A 172 12.52 -4.51 -3.02
CA GLU A 172 13.03 -4.77 -1.67
C GLU A 172 12.22 -5.86 -0.96
N ALA A 173 10.89 -5.86 -1.09
CA ALA A 173 10.04 -6.90 -0.51
C ALA A 173 10.37 -8.29 -1.10
N ALA A 174 10.48 -8.42 -2.41
CA ALA A 174 10.88 -9.67 -3.07
C ALA A 174 12.28 -10.10 -2.60
N ARG A 175 13.25 -9.18 -2.56
CA ARG A 175 14.62 -9.44 -2.08
C ARG A 175 14.64 -9.94 -0.63
N ARG A 176 13.87 -9.34 0.27
CA ARG A 176 13.76 -9.78 1.68
C ARG A 176 13.14 -11.17 1.82
N LEU A 177 12.27 -11.53 0.88
CA LEU A 177 11.71 -12.89 0.80
C LEU A 177 12.67 -13.91 0.15
N GLY A 178 13.74 -13.45 -0.51
CA GLY A 178 14.72 -14.30 -1.20
C GLY A 178 14.37 -14.59 -2.65
N PHE A 179 13.57 -13.73 -3.29
CA PHE A 179 13.08 -13.89 -4.66
C PHE A 179 13.30 -12.63 -5.50
N GLU A 180 13.15 -12.80 -6.82
CA GLU A 180 13.14 -11.72 -7.79
C GLU A 180 11.68 -11.25 -8.04
N GLY A 181 11.52 -10.01 -8.54
CA GLY A 181 10.19 -9.46 -8.78
C GLY A 181 9.31 -10.32 -9.69
N HIS A 182 9.88 -10.94 -10.74
CA HIS A 182 9.11 -11.77 -11.68
C HIS A 182 8.57 -13.10 -11.08
N GLU A 183 9.06 -13.49 -9.90
CA GLU A 183 8.60 -14.65 -9.14
C GLU A 183 7.47 -14.28 -8.15
N ALA A 184 7.20 -12.99 -7.98
CA ALA A 184 6.25 -12.47 -7.00
C ALA A 184 4.88 -12.19 -7.61
N LEU A 185 3.83 -12.46 -6.82
CA LEU A 185 2.47 -11.97 -7.04
C LEU A 185 2.20 -10.80 -6.11
N ALA A 186 1.88 -9.64 -6.68
CA ALA A 186 1.51 -8.45 -5.92
C ALA A 186 -0.02 -8.28 -5.89
N PHE A 187 -0.55 -7.73 -4.78
CA PHE A 187 -1.95 -7.32 -4.61
C PHE A 187 -2.00 -5.83 -4.36
N GLU A 188 -2.74 -5.09 -5.18
CA GLU A 188 -2.78 -3.64 -5.22
C GLU A 188 -4.15 -3.11 -5.62
N ASP A 189 -4.46 -1.87 -5.21
CA ASP A 189 -5.69 -1.16 -5.57
C ASP A 189 -5.41 0.17 -6.28
N SER A 190 -4.24 0.77 -6.03
CA SER A 190 -3.89 2.12 -6.45
C SER A 190 -3.14 2.16 -7.79
N PRO A 191 -3.29 3.23 -8.60
CA PRO A 191 -2.51 3.42 -9.81
C PRO A 191 -0.99 3.50 -9.55
N ALA A 192 -0.58 4.18 -8.48
CA ALA A 192 0.83 4.35 -8.12
C ALA A 192 1.46 3.02 -7.71
N GLY A 193 0.77 2.25 -6.87
CA GLY A 193 1.26 0.95 -6.42
C GLY A 193 1.25 -0.10 -7.53
N ALA A 194 0.19 -0.12 -8.36
CA ALA A 194 0.16 -0.99 -9.54
C ALA A 194 1.30 -0.69 -10.54
N GLN A 195 1.66 0.60 -10.70
CA GLN A 195 2.83 0.98 -11.51
C GLN A 195 4.12 0.45 -10.87
N ALA A 196 4.32 0.71 -9.57
CA ALA A 196 5.50 0.26 -8.82
C ALA A 196 5.69 -1.26 -8.91
N ALA A 197 4.61 -2.02 -8.67
CA ALA A 197 4.64 -3.47 -8.73
C ALA A 197 4.97 -4.00 -10.15
N ARG A 198 4.38 -3.41 -11.19
CA ARG A 198 4.70 -3.78 -12.60
C ARG A 198 6.15 -3.48 -12.95
N ASP A 199 6.65 -2.30 -12.57
CA ASP A 199 8.03 -1.90 -12.87
C ASP A 199 9.06 -2.73 -12.10
N ALA A 200 8.67 -3.29 -10.93
CA ALA A 200 9.43 -4.31 -10.22
C ALA A 200 9.41 -5.69 -10.92
N GLY A 201 8.63 -5.85 -11.98
CA GLY A 201 8.47 -7.11 -12.72
C GLY A 201 7.47 -8.08 -12.14
N THR A 202 6.72 -7.73 -11.09
CA THR A 202 5.75 -8.62 -10.45
C THR A 202 4.51 -8.84 -11.33
N LYS A 203 3.79 -9.93 -11.09
CA LYS A 203 2.41 -10.08 -11.58
C LYS A 203 1.48 -9.40 -10.58
N VAL A 204 0.61 -8.51 -11.06
CA VAL A 204 -0.20 -7.68 -10.17
C VAL A 204 -1.68 -8.04 -10.29
N MET A 205 -2.28 -8.43 -9.18
CA MET A 205 -3.73 -8.57 -9.01
C MET A 205 -4.28 -7.25 -8.49
N ILE A 206 -5.18 -6.64 -9.24
CA ILE A 206 -5.79 -5.36 -8.89
C ILE A 206 -7.11 -5.60 -8.15
N TYR A 207 -7.20 -5.10 -6.94
CA TYR A 207 -8.44 -5.02 -6.19
C TYR A 207 -9.27 -3.83 -6.69
N VAL A 208 -10.49 -4.09 -7.08
CA VAL A 208 -11.45 -3.09 -7.57
C VAL A 208 -12.74 -3.25 -6.77
N PRO A 209 -12.92 -2.54 -5.65
CA PRO A 209 -14.10 -2.66 -4.81
C PRO A 209 -15.40 -2.49 -5.60
N GLU A 210 -16.47 -3.15 -5.15
CA GLU A 210 -17.79 -3.01 -5.74
C GLU A 210 -18.23 -1.52 -5.75
N GLY A 211 -18.76 -1.07 -6.88
CA GLY A 211 -19.14 0.34 -7.07
C GLY A 211 -18.03 1.22 -7.68
N THR A 212 -16.81 0.75 -7.77
CA THR A 212 -15.73 1.44 -8.48
C THR A 212 -15.90 1.25 -9.99
N ASP A 213 -15.68 2.33 -10.78
CA ASP A 213 -15.67 2.24 -12.23
C ASP A 213 -14.47 1.40 -12.72
N PRO A 214 -14.69 0.20 -13.29
CA PRO A 214 -13.59 -0.65 -13.73
C PRO A 214 -12.72 -0.03 -14.82
N ALA A 215 -13.22 0.98 -15.54
CA ALA A 215 -12.45 1.69 -16.56
C ALA A 215 -11.36 2.59 -15.95
N LYS A 216 -11.51 2.96 -14.68
CA LYS A 216 -10.53 3.76 -13.91
C LYS A 216 -9.51 2.89 -13.18
N ALA A 217 -9.77 1.58 -13.06
CA ALA A 217 -8.85 0.67 -12.40
C ALA A 217 -7.52 0.57 -13.17
N PRO A 218 -6.40 0.50 -12.46
CA PRO A 218 -5.08 0.33 -13.09
C PRO A 218 -5.00 -0.97 -13.89
N ALA A 219 -4.11 -1.01 -14.87
CA ALA A 219 -3.82 -2.24 -15.59
C ALA A 219 -3.08 -3.23 -14.69
N GLY A 220 -3.48 -4.50 -14.73
CA GLY A 220 -2.87 -5.58 -13.95
C GLY A 220 -2.84 -6.89 -14.72
N PHE A 221 -2.26 -7.90 -14.10
CA PHE A 221 -2.25 -9.29 -14.53
C PHE A 221 -3.65 -9.93 -14.39
N GLY A 222 -4.39 -9.48 -13.35
CA GLY A 222 -5.76 -9.85 -13.09
C GLY A 222 -6.45 -8.79 -12.24
N ARG A 223 -7.78 -8.96 -12.08
CA ARG A 223 -8.64 -8.09 -11.26
C ARG A 223 -9.57 -8.93 -10.42
N PHE A 224 -9.92 -8.42 -9.25
CA PHE A 224 -10.90 -9.02 -8.35
C PHE A 224 -11.60 -7.91 -7.55
N ASP A 225 -12.80 -8.17 -7.07
CA ASP A 225 -13.64 -7.21 -6.33
C ASP A 225 -13.91 -7.64 -4.88
N SER A 226 -13.44 -8.83 -4.50
CA SER A 226 -13.57 -9.34 -3.15
C SER A 226 -12.52 -10.39 -2.84
N PHE A 227 -11.91 -10.33 -1.66
CA PHE A 227 -11.07 -11.43 -1.15
C PHE A 227 -11.88 -12.70 -0.78
N ASN A 228 -13.21 -12.62 -0.76
CA ASN A 228 -14.09 -13.76 -0.60
C ASN A 228 -14.52 -14.38 -1.94
N ASP A 229 -14.06 -13.86 -3.10
CA ASP A 229 -14.41 -14.39 -4.43
C ASP A 229 -13.92 -15.84 -4.59
N PRO A 230 -14.84 -16.82 -4.83
CA PRO A 230 -14.45 -18.21 -5.00
C PRO A 230 -13.43 -18.45 -6.13
N GLN A 231 -13.47 -17.63 -7.19
CA GLN A 231 -12.56 -17.75 -8.32
C GLN A 231 -11.13 -17.32 -7.95
N LEU A 232 -10.98 -16.27 -7.11
CA LEU A 232 -9.69 -15.88 -6.56
C LEU A 232 -9.08 -17.01 -5.72
N TRP A 233 -9.90 -17.64 -4.90
CA TRP A 233 -9.48 -18.79 -4.08
C TRP A 233 -9.12 -20.02 -4.91
N GLU A 234 -9.83 -20.27 -6.01
CA GLU A 234 -9.49 -21.38 -6.93
C GLU A 234 -8.17 -21.11 -7.65
N ALA A 235 -7.95 -19.88 -8.10
CA ALA A 235 -6.68 -19.46 -8.69
C ALA A 235 -5.53 -19.64 -7.67
N ALA A 236 -5.71 -19.20 -6.43
CA ALA A 236 -4.70 -19.37 -5.37
C ALA A 236 -4.35 -20.83 -5.13
N ARG A 237 -5.34 -21.73 -5.03
CA ARG A 237 -5.09 -23.18 -4.89
C ARG A 237 -4.34 -23.75 -6.09
N THR A 238 -4.66 -23.26 -7.29
CA THR A 238 -3.97 -23.70 -8.52
C THR A 238 -2.50 -23.27 -8.51
N TRP A 239 -2.21 -22.04 -8.09
CA TRP A 239 -0.83 -21.55 -7.95
C TRP A 239 -0.05 -22.35 -6.91
N ILE A 240 -0.65 -22.61 -5.76
CA ILE A 240 -0.04 -23.40 -4.68
C ILE A 240 0.27 -24.81 -5.14
N ALA A 241 -0.67 -25.49 -5.81
CA ALA A 241 -0.46 -26.85 -6.32
C ALA A 241 0.74 -26.92 -7.30
N LYS A 242 0.91 -25.90 -8.15
CA LYS A 242 2.06 -25.82 -9.06
C LYS A 242 3.37 -25.55 -8.32
N LEU A 243 3.34 -24.66 -7.31
CA LEU A 243 4.50 -24.38 -6.47
C LEU A 243 4.99 -25.65 -5.75
N GLU A 244 4.08 -26.38 -5.12
CA GLU A 244 4.38 -27.63 -4.42
C GLU A 244 4.95 -28.70 -5.37
N ALA A 245 4.38 -28.84 -6.57
CA ALA A 245 4.88 -29.76 -7.58
C ALA A 245 6.31 -29.39 -8.04
N ALA A 246 6.60 -28.10 -8.21
CA ALA A 246 7.93 -27.63 -8.57
C ALA A 246 8.95 -27.91 -7.45
N GLN A 247 8.61 -27.63 -6.20
CA GLN A 247 9.48 -27.90 -5.03
C GLN A 247 9.79 -29.41 -4.88
N GLN A 248 8.80 -30.29 -5.10
CA GLN A 248 9.01 -31.73 -5.08
C GLN A 248 9.95 -32.20 -6.20
N SER A 249 9.87 -31.58 -7.38
CA SER A 249 10.76 -31.89 -8.50
C SER A 249 12.20 -31.44 -8.24
N GLU A 250 12.38 -30.25 -7.62
CA GLU A 250 13.70 -29.72 -7.23
C GLU A 250 14.36 -30.60 -6.13
N ALA A 251 13.56 -31.07 -5.16
CA ALA A 251 14.04 -31.92 -4.06
C ALA A 251 14.42 -33.35 -4.50
N ALA A 252 13.93 -33.80 -5.67
CA ALA A 252 14.20 -35.15 -6.21
C ALA A 252 15.45 -35.20 -7.12
N GLN A 253 16.10 -34.04 -7.38
CA GLN A 253 17.35 -33.92 -8.15
C GLN A 253 18.56 -33.82 -7.24
#